data_c921bc620be0e4c443cf6e1ea2a67607
#
_entry.id   c921bc620be0e4c443cf6e1ea2a67607
#
_cell.length_a   1.000
_cell.length_b   1.000
_cell.length_c   1.000
_cell.angle_alpha   90.00
_cell.angle_beta   90.00
_cell.angle_gamma   90.00
#
_symmetry.space_group_name_H-M   'P 1'
#
loop_
_entity.id
_entity.type
_entity.pdbx_description
1 polymer ?
#
loop_
_entity_poly.entity_id
_entity_poly.type
_entity_poly.pdbx_seq_one_letter_code
_entity_poly.pdbx_strand_id
1 'polypeptide(L)'
;SKDILSPLTITLGDEFQGVLNSVSTGIDLLFHLEEELLITEPDFKLHYVLLLGEIETEINPDIAYEMMGKGLTEARKMLSSKKRNRKRFRFKLQNKEQTEQLSNLFEVLDTIILNWKKEDYPLILDMINNDNNSEVGDLHDKNRDQIWKRRKTLMINEYNLLKDFIKTYIK
;
A
#
# COMPACT_ATOMS: atom_id res chain seq x y z
N SER A 1 13.09 -11.64 5.75
CA SER A 1 11.83 -12.33 6.15
C SER A 1 11.63 -13.53 5.25
N LYS A 2 11.11 -14.64 5.76
CA LYS A 2 10.78 -15.84 4.95
C LYS A 2 9.67 -15.57 3.92
N ASP A 3 9.01 -14.46 4.04
CA ASP A 3 7.86 -14.06 3.20
C ASP A 3 8.27 -13.24 1.99
N ILE A 4 9.49 -12.71 1.98
CA ILE A 4 10.09 -12.01 0.86
C ILE A 4 11.05 -12.98 0.17
N LEU A 5 10.68 -13.43 -1.02
CA LEU A 5 11.45 -14.37 -1.82
C LEU A 5 12.56 -13.65 -2.61
N SER A 6 12.32 -12.42 -3.03
CA SER A 6 13.30 -11.52 -3.63
C SER A 6 13.02 -10.10 -3.14
N PRO A 7 14.01 -9.37 -2.61
CA PRO A 7 13.81 -8.08 -1.98
C PRO A 7 13.37 -7.01 -2.98
N LEU A 8 12.76 -5.93 -2.48
CA LEU A 8 12.47 -4.76 -3.30
C LEU A 8 13.78 -4.20 -3.86
N THR A 9 13.92 -4.23 -5.16
CA THR A 9 15.10 -3.81 -5.90
C THR A 9 14.73 -2.76 -6.94
N ILE A 10 15.46 -1.67 -7.02
CA ILE A 10 15.30 -0.67 -8.09
C ILE A 10 15.79 -1.29 -9.39
N THR A 11 14.93 -1.35 -10.40
CA THR A 11 15.20 -2.02 -11.67
C THR A 11 15.45 -1.05 -12.82
N LEU A 12 14.64 0.02 -12.92
CA LEU A 12 14.74 1.03 -13.96
C LEU A 12 14.35 2.40 -13.40
N GLY A 13 15.33 3.28 -13.19
CA GLY A 13 15.08 4.66 -12.80
C GLY A 13 14.24 4.79 -11.51
N ASP A 14 12.96 5.00 -11.69
CA ASP A 14 11.97 5.17 -10.62
C ASP A 14 11.09 3.91 -10.38
N GLU A 15 11.39 2.80 -11.06
CA GLU A 15 10.68 1.53 -10.87
C GLU A 15 11.42 0.62 -9.90
N PHE A 16 10.68 -0.07 -9.04
CA PHE A 16 11.18 -1.15 -8.20
C PHE A 16 10.31 -2.40 -8.35
N GLN A 17 10.89 -3.56 -8.09
CA GLN A 17 10.14 -4.81 -8.02
C GLN A 17 10.66 -5.70 -6.89
N GLY A 18 9.82 -6.62 -6.46
CA GLY A 18 10.16 -7.67 -5.51
C GLY A 18 9.28 -8.89 -5.74
N VAL A 19 9.66 -10.01 -5.17
CA VAL A 19 8.89 -11.25 -5.21
C VAL A 19 8.54 -11.68 -3.80
N LEU A 20 7.28 -11.98 -3.58
CA LEU A 20 6.71 -12.33 -2.30
C LEU A 20 6.09 -13.74 -2.36
N ASN A 21 5.98 -14.39 -1.22
CA ASN A 21 5.45 -15.75 -1.13
C ASN A 21 3.91 -15.80 -1.24
N SER A 22 3.22 -14.69 -1.02
CA SER A 22 1.75 -14.64 -1.02
C SER A 22 1.19 -13.26 -1.35
N VAL A 23 -0.07 -13.23 -1.75
CA VAL A 23 -0.83 -11.99 -1.94
C VAL A 23 -1.00 -11.26 -0.60
N SER A 24 -1.23 -11.99 0.50
CA SER A 24 -1.35 -11.41 1.84
C SER A 24 -0.11 -10.63 2.25
N THR A 25 1.08 -11.21 2.05
CA THR A 25 2.36 -10.51 2.28
C THR A 25 2.48 -9.26 1.39
N GLY A 26 2.00 -9.33 0.16
CA GLY A 26 1.96 -8.17 -0.75
C GLY A 26 1.09 -7.04 -0.22
N ILE A 27 -0.08 -7.36 0.29
CA ILE A 27 -0.98 -6.38 0.91
C ILE A 27 -0.36 -5.75 2.16
N ASP A 28 0.26 -6.55 3.02
CA ASP A 28 0.95 -6.04 4.21
C ASP A 28 2.09 -5.08 3.84
N LEU A 29 2.85 -5.43 2.79
CA LEU A 29 3.92 -4.57 2.27
C LEU A 29 3.38 -3.26 1.69
N LEU A 30 2.26 -3.27 0.96
CA LEU A 30 1.63 -2.06 0.44
C LEU A 30 1.25 -1.09 1.57
N PHE A 31 0.62 -1.57 2.63
CA PHE A 31 0.28 -0.73 3.78
C PHE A 31 1.52 -0.20 4.50
N HIS A 32 2.54 -1.04 4.67
CA HIS A 32 3.80 -0.61 5.26
C HIS A 32 4.47 0.50 4.45
N LEU A 33 4.55 0.36 3.12
CA LEU A 33 5.12 1.38 2.25
C LEU A 33 4.32 2.70 2.29
N GLU A 34 2.98 2.64 2.33
CA GLU A 34 2.15 3.84 2.47
C GLU A 34 2.37 4.55 3.81
N GLU A 35 2.54 3.81 4.90
CA GLU A 35 2.85 4.37 6.22
C GLU A 35 4.27 4.96 6.28
N GLU A 36 5.25 4.34 5.62
CA GLU A 36 6.60 4.89 5.46
C GLU A 36 6.61 6.19 4.66
N LEU A 37 5.70 6.36 3.69
CA LEU A 37 5.55 7.63 2.97
C LEU A 37 5.03 8.77 3.88
N LEU A 38 4.27 8.46 4.93
CA LEU A 38 3.87 9.46 5.94
C LEU A 38 5.06 9.89 6.81
N ILE A 39 6.04 8.99 7.04
CA ILE A 39 7.23 9.28 7.83
C ILE A 39 8.25 10.08 7.01
N THR A 40 8.49 9.65 5.77
CA THR A 40 9.54 10.20 4.92
C THR A 40 9.13 11.43 4.11
N GLU A 41 7.83 11.69 4.01
CA GLU A 41 7.22 12.87 3.37
C GLU A 41 7.76 13.21 1.97
N PRO A 42 7.93 12.25 1.05
CA PRO A 42 8.50 12.55 -0.27
C PRO A 42 7.56 13.41 -1.11
N ASP A 43 8.10 14.06 -2.15
CA ASP A 43 7.31 14.86 -3.11
C ASP A 43 6.69 14.03 -4.24
N PHE A 44 6.62 12.72 -4.08
CA PHE A 44 6.01 11.79 -5.03
C PHE A 44 5.06 10.83 -4.34
N LYS A 45 4.24 10.17 -5.14
CA LYS A 45 3.37 9.05 -4.71
C LYS A 45 3.76 7.79 -5.45
N LEU A 46 3.79 6.67 -4.74
CA LEU A 46 4.04 5.36 -5.33
C LEU A 46 2.79 4.88 -6.08
N HIS A 47 3.02 4.21 -7.20
CA HIS A 47 2.04 3.44 -7.94
C HIS A 47 2.38 1.97 -7.86
N TYR A 48 1.38 1.15 -7.57
CA TYR A 48 1.57 -0.26 -7.27
C TYR A 48 0.88 -1.17 -8.27
N VAL A 49 1.55 -2.26 -8.58
CA VAL A 49 0.95 -3.43 -9.23
C VAL A 49 1.27 -4.64 -8.37
N LEU A 50 0.25 -5.30 -7.85
CA LEU A 50 0.36 -6.59 -7.17
C LEU A 50 -0.28 -7.65 -8.06
N LEU A 51 0.54 -8.57 -8.54
CA LEU A 51 0.12 -9.60 -9.49
C LEU A 51 0.50 -10.99 -8.95
N LEU A 52 -0.48 -11.90 -8.95
CA LEU A 52 -0.24 -13.32 -8.73
C LEU A 52 -0.03 -13.98 -10.11
N GLY A 53 1.19 -14.42 -10.40
CA GLY A 53 1.55 -14.98 -11.69
C GLY A 53 2.79 -15.86 -11.63
N GLU A 54 3.11 -16.50 -12.75
CA GLU A 54 4.22 -17.41 -12.89
C GLU A 54 5.54 -16.67 -13.11
N ILE A 55 6.59 -17.13 -12.44
CA ILE A 55 7.98 -16.79 -12.70
C ILE A 55 8.64 -18.06 -13.26
N GLU A 56 9.19 -17.97 -14.46
CA GLU A 56 9.70 -19.13 -15.23
C GLU A 56 11.17 -19.44 -14.90
N THR A 57 11.89 -18.47 -14.35
CA THR A 57 13.28 -18.65 -13.92
C THR A 57 13.36 -18.89 -12.41
N GLU A 58 14.50 -19.33 -11.93
CA GLU A 58 14.77 -19.36 -10.48
C GLU A 58 14.62 -17.98 -9.88
N ILE A 59 14.02 -17.93 -8.69
CA ILE A 59 13.86 -16.68 -7.95
C ILE A 59 15.21 -16.34 -7.34
N ASN A 60 15.73 -15.15 -7.69
CA ASN A 60 16.96 -14.64 -7.10
C ASN A 60 16.65 -14.08 -5.69
N PRO A 61 17.20 -14.67 -4.61
CA PRO A 61 16.92 -14.23 -3.25
C PRO A 61 17.63 -12.94 -2.85
N ASP A 62 18.60 -12.48 -3.63
CA ASP A 62 19.42 -11.32 -3.30
C ASP A 62 18.93 -10.04 -4.00
N ILE A 63 18.46 -10.19 -5.24
CA ILE A 63 17.98 -9.06 -6.05
C ILE A 63 16.79 -9.48 -6.92
N ALA A 64 15.79 -8.63 -7.01
CA ALA A 64 14.62 -8.84 -7.89
C ALA A 64 14.91 -8.37 -9.33
N TYR A 65 15.99 -8.85 -9.92
CA TYR A 65 16.44 -8.52 -11.28
C TYR A 65 16.81 -9.77 -12.07
N GLU A 66 16.82 -9.67 -13.39
CA GLU A 66 17.15 -10.76 -14.34
C GLU A 66 16.23 -12.00 -14.26
N MET A 67 15.11 -11.91 -13.54
CA MET A 67 14.09 -12.94 -13.57
C MET A 67 13.15 -12.74 -14.75
N MET A 68 12.68 -13.84 -15.36
CA MET A 68 11.76 -13.85 -16.48
C MET A 68 10.51 -14.64 -16.15
N GLY A 69 9.41 -14.24 -16.77
CA GLY A 69 8.13 -14.93 -16.68
C GLY A 69 6.98 -14.05 -17.16
N LYS A 70 5.88 -14.73 -17.52
CA LYS A 70 4.66 -14.04 -17.97
C LYS A 70 4.11 -13.09 -16.91
N GLY A 71 4.21 -13.46 -15.63
CA GLY A 71 3.79 -12.62 -14.52
C GLY A 71 4.56 -11.30 -14.47
N LEU A 72 5.88 -11.33 -14.55
CA LEU A 72 6.72 -10.12 -14.53
C LEU A 72 6.46 -9.21 -15.72
N THR A 73 6.35 -9.81 -16.92
CA THR A 73 6.03 -9.07 -18.17
C THR A 73 4.68 -8.37 -18.07
N GLU A 74 3.69 -9.05 -17.51
CA GLU A 74 2.35 -8.51 -17.36
C GLU A 74 2.30 -7.40 -16.31
N ALA A 75 2.95 -7.59 -15.15
CA ALA A 75 3.05 -6.56 -14.12
C ALA A 75 3.67 -5.27 -14.68
N ARG A 76 4.75 -5.39 -15.46
CA ARG A 76 5.39 -4.24 -16.13
C ARG A 76 4.45 -3.57 -17.13
N LYS A 77 3.72 -4.32 -17.94
CA LYS A 77 2.70 -3.77 -18.87
C LYS A 77 1.62 -3.01 -18.12
N MET A 78 1.16 -3.55 -17.00
CA MET A 78 0.19 -2.87 -16.15
C MET A 78 0.79 -1.59 -15.58
N LEU A 79 2.03 -1.61 -15.12
CA LEU A 79 2.71 -0.45 -14.54
C LEU A 79 2.95 0.65 -15.60
N SER A 80 3.38 0.31 -16.79
CA SER A 80 3.69 1.24 -17.89
C SER A 80 2.47 1.79 -18.63
N SER A 81 1.27 1.29 -18.35
CA SER A 81 0.05 1.68 -19.06
C SER A 81 -0.25 3.18 -18.88
N LYS A 82 -0.24 3.94 -19.99
CA LYS A 82 -0.47 5.41 -20.05
C LYS A 82 -1.97 5.79 -20.03
N LYS A 83 -2.85 5.01 -19.43
CA LYS A 83 -4.28 5.35 -19.37
C LYS A 83 -4.51 6.63 -18.56
N ARG A 84 -5.36 7.53 -19.06
CA ARG A 84 -5.61 8.87 -18.48
C ARG A 84 -6.14 8.83 -17.03
N ASN A 85 -6.83 7.76 -16.63
CA ASN A 85 -7.35 7.53 -15.27
C ASN A 85 -6.66 6.32 -14.62
N ARG A 86 -5.35 6.38 -14.49
CA ARG A 86 -4.55 5.30 -13.94
C ARG A 86 -4.73 5.22 -12.44
N LYS A 87 -5.40 4.14 -11.97
CA LYS A 87 -5.50 3.85 -10.53
C LYS A 87 -4.10 3.66 -9.93
N ARG A 88 -3.88 4.18 -8.75
CA ARG A 88 -2.58 4.10 -8.05
C ARG A 88 -2.29 2.68 -7.58
N PHE A 89 -3.32 1.94 -7.13
CA PHE A 89 -3.25 0.52 -6.77
C PHE A 89 -3.91 -0.33 -7.83
N ARG A 90 -3.19 -1.32 -8.35
CA ARG A 90 -3.69 -2.24 -9.39
C ARG A 90 -3.35 -3.66 -9.01
N PHE A 91 -4.33 -4.53 -9.17
CA PHE A 91 -4.27 -5.93 -8.78
C PHE A 91 -4.56 -6.83 -9.96
N LYS A 92 -3.93 -8.00 -9.96
CA LYS A 92 -4.30 -9.12 -10.83
C LYS A 92 -4.07 -10.42 -10.09
N LEU A 93 -5.17 -11.05 -9.67
CA LEU A 93 -5.19 -12.34 -8.99
C LEU A 93 -5.77 -13.39 -9.95
N GLN A 94 -5.75 -14.67 -9.54
CA GLN A 94 -6.35 -15.75 -10.35
C GLN A 94 -7.88 -15.59 -10.46
N ASN A 95 -8.54 -15.24 -9.37
CA ASN A 95 -9.98 -14.98 -9.34
C ASN A 95 -10.28 -13.54 -9.76
N LYS A 96 -11.08 -13.39 -10.83
CA LYS A 96 -11.45 -12.09 -11.38
C LYS A 96 -12.30 -11.26 -10.42
N GLU A 97 -13.26 -11.91 -9.76
CA GLU A 97 -14.16 -11.25 -8.80
C GLU A 97 -13.35 -10.71 -7.61
N GLN A 98 -12.46 -11.53 -7.04
CA GLN A 98 -11.56 -11.10 -5.96
C GLN A 98 -10.66 -9.93 -6.40
N THR A 99 -10.15 -9.96 -7.63
CA THR A 99 -9.38 -8.86 -8.21
C THR A 99 -10.18 -7.55 -8.27
N GLU A 100 -11.43 -7.62 -8.72
CA GLU A 100 -12.33 -6.45 -8.80
C GLU A 100 -12.67 -5.91 -7.41
N GLN A 101 -13.02 -6.78 -6.48
CA GLN A 101 -13.37 -6.40 -5.10
C GLN A 101 -12.17 -5.73 -4.42
N LEU A 102 -10.99 -6.32 -4.51
CA LEU A 102 -9.76 -5.73 -3.96
C LEU A 102 -9.45 -4.37 -4.58
N SER A 103 -9.59 -4.26 -5.90
CA SER A 103 -9.38 -3.01 -6.62
C SER A 103 -10.35 -1.91 -6.17
N ASN A 104 -11.61 -2.24 -5.92
CA ASN A 104 -12.62 -1.31 -5.44
C ASN A 104 -12.35 -0.86 -4.00
N LEU A 105 -11.94 -1.78 -3.13
CA LEU A 105 -11.57 -1.45 -1.74
C LEU A 105 -10.38 -0.49 -1.70
N PHE A 106 -9.35 -0.74 -2.50
CA PHE A 106 -8.19 0.15 -2.59
C PHE A 106 -8.50 1.49 -3.29
N GLU A 107 -9.51 1.57 -4.15
CA GLU A 107 -9.96 2.84 -4.71
C GLU A 107 -10.59 3.74 -3.63
N VAL A 108 -11.41 3.14 -2.75
CA VAL A 108 -11.96 3.86 -1.59
C VAL A 108 -10.85 4.29 -0.63
N LEU A 109 -9.93 3.38 -0.32
CA LEU A 109 -8.78 3.65 0.54
C LEU A 109 -7.91 4.79 -0.02
N ASP A 110 -7.63 4.75 -1.32
CA ASP A 110 -6.83 5.79 -2.00
C ASP A 110 -7.50 7.17 -1.93
N THR A 111 -8.83 7.22 -2.00
CA THR A 111 -9.59 8.47 -1.83
C THR A 111 -9.35 9.08 -0.45
N ILE A 112 -9.25 8.25 0.61
CA ILE A 112 -8.92 8.73 1.97
C ILE A 112 -7.49 9.25 2.01
N ILE A 113 -6.52 8.46 1.55
CA ILE A 113 -5.10 8.82 1.56
C ILE A 113 -4.81 10.10 0.76
N LEU A 114 -5.46 10.27 -0.39
CA LEU A 114 -5.27 11.42 -1.25
C LEU A 114 -5.79 12.74 -0.65
N ASN A 115 -6.67 12.68 0.35
CA ASN A 115 -7.15 13.85 1.08
C ASN A 115 -6.24 14.25 2.26
N TRP A 116 -5.26 13.43 2.61
CA TRP A 116 -4.31 13.75 3.66
C TRP A 116 -3.26 14.75 3.17
N LYS A 117 -2.98 15.75 4.00
CA LYS A 117 -1.97 16.76 3.72
C LYS A 117 -0.68 16.45 4.48
N LYS A 118 0.46 16.82 3.92
CA LYS A 118 1.78 16.59 4.54
C LYS A 118 1.85 17.15 5.97
N GLU A 119 1.29 18.32 6.21
CA GLU A 119 1.24 18.94 7.53
C GLU A 119 0.53 18.11 8.63
N ASP A 120 -0.31 17.17 8.20
CA ASP A 120 -1.06 16.28 9.09
C ASP A 120 -0.41 14.90 9.26
N TYR A 121 0.62 14.56 8.49
CA TYR A 121 1.18 13.20 8.46
C TYR A 121 1.65 12.67 9.83
N PRO A 122 2.37 13.43 10.67
CA PRO A 122 2.74 12.95 12.00
C PRO A 122 1.50 12.63 12.86
N LEU A 123 0.50 13.50 12.83
CA LEU A 123 -0.75 13.30 13.56
C LEU A 123 -1.53 12.09 13.03
N ILE A 124 -1.58 11.92 11.71
CA ILE A 124 -2.25 10.79 11.05
C ILE A 124 -1.59 9.48 11.47
N LEU A 125 -0.27 9.41 11.42
CA LEU A 125 0.49 8.22 11.80
C LEU A 125 0.21 7.80 13.25
N ASP A 126 0.23 8.76 14.18
CA ASP A 126 -0.09 8.48 15.58
C ASP A 126 -1.54 8.04 15.77
N MET A 127 -2.48 8.66 15.06
CA MET A 127 -3.89 8.26 15.09
C MET A 127 -4.16 6.88 14.45
N ILE A 128 -3.43 6.48 13.43
CA ILE A 128 -3.54 5.13 12.84
C ILE A 128 -3.11 4.07 13.85
N ASN A 129 -2.08 4.35 14.64
CA ASN A 129 -1.45 3.40 15.54
C ASN A 129 -1.98 3.45 16.98
N ASN A 130 -2.73 4.49 17.36
CA ASN A 130 -3.23 4.69 18.72
C ASN A 130 -4.67 5.22 18.70
N ASP A 131 -5.61 4.44 19.22
CA ASP A 131 -7.02 4.81 19.30
C ASP A 131 -7.36 5.74 20.49
N ASN A 132 -6.44 5.94 21.41
CA ASN A 132 -6.63 6.79 22.58
C ASN A 132 -6.42 8.28 22.22
N ASN A 133 -7.53 8.99 22.06
CA ASN A 133 -7.50 10.39 21.66
C ASN A 133 -6.80 11.32 22.68
N SER A 134 -6.76 10.95 23.96
CA SER A 134 -6.05 11.77 24.98
C SER A 134 -4.54 11.60 24.83
N GLU A 135 -4.06 10.37 24.69
CA GLU A 135 -2.64 10.07 24.49
C GLU A 135 -2.10 10.73 23.20
N VAL A 136 -2.84 10.60 22.09
CA VAL A 136 -2.47 11.28 20.83
C VAL A 136 -2.51 12.80 21.01
N GLY A 137 -3.46 13.32 21.78
CA GLY A 137 -3.56 14.74 22.10
C GLY A 137 -2.31 15.26 22.82
N ASP A 138 -1.84 14.53 23.82
CA ASP A 138 -0.64 14.87 24.58
C ASP A 138 0.62 14.96 23.70
N LEU A 139 0.74 14.10 22.67
CA LEU A 139 1.85 14.13 21.72
C LEU A 139 1.84 15.34 20.78
N HIS A 140 0.65 15.94 20.54
CA HIS A 140 0.46 16.99 19.54
C HIS A 140 -0.02 18.33 20.12
N ASP A 141 0.09 18.53 21.44
CA ASP A 141 -0.42 19.73 22.15
C ASP A 141 -1.90 20.03 21.83
N LYS A 142 -2.73 18.99 21.77
CA LYS A 142 -4.16 19.05 21.46
C LYS A 142 -4.98 18.35 22.53
N ASN A 143 -6.18 18.87 22.78
CA ASN A 143 -7.10 18.17 23.68
C ASN A 143 -7.80 16.99 22.97
N ARG A 144 -8.38 16.10 23.77
CA ARG A 144 -9.10 14.90 23.32
C ARG A 144 -10.17 15.20 22.26
N ASP A 145 -10.91 16.29 22.41
CA ASP A 145 -12.02 16.65 21.49
C ASP A 145 -11.49 17.15 20.15
N GLN A 146 -10.36 17.82 20.14
CA GLN A 146 -9.67 18.23 18.92
C GLN A 146 -9.18 17.00 18.13
N ILE A 147 -8.59 16.02 18.82
CA ILE A 147 -8.15 14.76 18.18
C ILE A 147 -9.36 13.99 17.65
N TRP A 148 -10.44 13.87 18.43
CA TRP A 148 -11.66 13.21 17.96
C TRP A 148 -12.22 13.84 16.67
N LYS A 149 -12.27 15.19 16.60
CA LYS A 149 -12.70 15.92 15.40
C LYS A 149 -11.75 15.67 14.22
N ARG A 150 -10.43 15.71 14.46
CA ARG A 150 -9.43 15.45 13.41
C ARG A 150 -9.53 14.01 12.88
N ARG A 151 -9.66 13.02 13.77
CA ARG A 151 -9.86 11.62 13.41
C ARG A 151 -11.05 11.42 12.47
N LYS A 152 -12.17 12.10 12.73
CA LYS A 152 -13.34 12.10 11.83
C LYS A 152 -13.06 12.80 10.49
N THR A 153 -12.48 13.99 10.53
CA THR A 153 -12.21 14.78 9.31
C THR A 153 -11.22 14.07 8.37
N LEU A 154 -10.24 13.37 8.95
CA LEU A 154 -9.20 12.64 8.21
C LEU A 154 -9.60 11.19 7.92
N MET A 155 -10.80 10.76 8.33
CA MET A 155 -11.35 9.43 8.10
C MET A 155 -10.42 8.30 8.60
N ILE A 156 -9.79 8.50 9.77
CA ILE A 156 -8.82 7.54 10.31
C ILE A 156 -9.48 6.21 10.69
N ASN A 157 -10.68 6.26 11.27
CA ASN A 157 -11.41 5.04 11.62
C ASN A 157 -11.81 4.24 10.37
N GLU A 158 -12.25 4.92 9.33
CA GLU A 158 -12.61 4.33 8.04
C GLU A 158 -11.38 3.72 7.36
N TYR A 159 -10.23 4.40 7.42
CA TYR A 159 -8.95 3.86 6.94
C TYR A 159 -8.58 2.56 7.68
N ASN A 160 -8.60 2.56 9.03
CA ASN A 160 -8.26 1.39 9.83
C ASN A 160 -9.24 0.23 9.59
N LEU A 161 -10.55 0.50 9.51
CA LEU A 161 -11.56 -0.52 9.20
C LEU A 161 -11.33 -1.16 7.81
N LEU A 162 -11.04 -0.35 6.79
CA LEU A 162 -10.72 -0.85 5.44
C LEU A 162 -9.43 -1.67 5.44
N LYS A 163 -8.39 -1.19 6.11
CA LYS A 163 -7.11 -1.89 6.25
C LYS A 163 -7.31 -3.27 6.88
N ASP A 164 -8.02 -3.35 7.99
CA ASP A 164 -8.29 -4.60 8.69
C ASP A 164 -9.17 -5.55 7.87
N PHE A 165 -10.19 -5.01 7.21
CA PHE A 165 -11.04 -5.80 6.32
C PHE A 165 -10.25 -6.38 5.15
N ILE A 166 -9.45 -5.58 4.46
CA ILE A 166 -8.62 -6.02 3.32
C ILE A 166 -7.66 -7.13 3.77
N LYS A 167 -6.97 -6.95 4.89
CA LYS A 167 -6.03 -7.95 5.43
C LYS A 167 -6.73 -9.25 5.81
N THR A 168 -7.97 -9.19 6.28
CA THR A 168 -8.76 -10.37 6.63
C THR A 168 -9.32 -11.06 5.39
N TYR A 169 -9.76 -10.28 4.41
CA TYR A 169 -10.35 -10.77 3.16
C TYR A 169 -9.38 -11.56 2.28
N ILE A 170 -8.09 -11.21 2.31
CA ILE A 170 -7.04 -11.81 1.48
C ILE A 170 -6.38 -13.03 2.14
N LYS A 171 -6.60 -13.28 3.41
CA LYS A 171 -6.11 -14.50 4.09
C LYS A 171 -6.81 -15.74 3.56
#